data_6ac2d3d70beec152267242fb8f0f5699
#
_entry.id   6ac2d3d70beec152267242fb8f0f5699
#
_cell.length_a   1.000
_cell.length_b   1.000
_cell.length_c   1.000
_cell.angle_alpha   90.00
_cell.angle_beta   90.00
_cell.angle_gamma   90.00
#
_symmetry.space_group_name_H-M   'P 1'
#
loop_
_entity.id
_entity.type
_entity.pdbx_description
1 polymer ?
#
loop_
_entity_poly.entity_id
_entity_poly.type
_entity_poly.pdbx_seq_one_letter_code
_entity_poly.pdbx_strand_id
1 'polypeptide(L)'
;MVRPRFANLAPEQQQAILRAALDEFATHGFHDASLNRVIEAAGISKGSMYYYFEGKEDLYTYVARIEVERLLAEVGPFSVPSQGDADAFWSTLADYYLRLMTALTASPQLAALIRGWAAASKTPALQEAQQQLEQGMWPWLVQTLAAGQRVGAVRSDLPAALLIAVVVGMGQAMDTWLVTRAPDIDDLPRLIGALVEMMRGAVRP
;
A
#
# COMPACT_ATOMS: atom_id res chain seq x y z
N MET A 1 1.78 -12.50 -13.68
CA MET A 1 1.10 -11.40 -14.43
C MET A 1 -0.30 -11.85 -14.78
N VAL A 2 -1.33 -11.10 -14.34
CA VAL A 2 -2.73 -11.47 -14.62
C VAL A 2 -2.97 -11.52 -16.11
N ARG A 3 -3.53 -12.63 -16.57
CA ARG A 3 -3.76 -12.83 -18.01
C ARG A 3 -4.85 -11.87 -18.48
N PRO A 4 -4.73 -11.27 -19.68
CA PRO A 4 -5.72 -10.34 -20.24
C PRO A 4 -7.16 -10.87 -20.23
N ARG A 5 -7.30 -12.18 -20.16
CA ARG A 5 -8.57 -12.93 -20.16
C ARG A 5 -9.41 -12.69 -18.89
N PHE A 6 -8.78 -12.38 -17.74
CA PHE A 6 -9.52 -12.02 -16.53
C PHE A 6 -10.25 -10.68 -16.69
N ALA A 7 -9.62 -9.70 -17.34
CA ALA A 7 -10.23 -8.39 -17.62
C ALA A 7 -11.45 -8.48 -18.57
N ASN A 8 -11.58 -9.56 -19.34
CA ASN A 8 -12.71 -9.79 -20.25
C ASN A 8 -13.90 -10.50 -19.58
N LEU A 9 -13.81 -10.87 -18.31
CA LEU A 9 -14.94 -11.40 -17.55
C LEU A 9 -15.99 -10.32 -17.28
N ALA A 10 -17.25 -10.74 -17.12
CA ALA A 10 -18.29 -9.86 -16.62
C ALA A 10 -17.88 -9.29 -15.24
N PRO A 11 -18.14 -8.00 -14.97
CA PRO A 11 -17.74 -7.34 -13.72
C PRO A 11 -18.16 -8.09 -12.46
N GLU A 12 -19.34 -8.69 -12.46
CA GLU A 12 -19.88 -9.45 -11.35
C GLU A 12 -19.04 -10.70 -11.05
N GLN A 13 -18.56 -11.38 -12.11
CA GLN A 13 -17.71 -12.56 -11.98
C GLN A 13 -16.31 -12.17 -11.50
N GLN A 14 -15.74 -11.06 -12.01
CA GLN A 14 -14.48 -10.52 -11.51
C GLN A 14 -14.57 -10.23 -10.01
N GLN A 15 -15.64 -9.53 -9.59
CA GLN A 15 -15.85 -9.17 -8.19
C GLN A 15 -16.04 -10.41 -7.30
N ALA A 16 -16.75 -11.43 -7.76
CA ALA A 16 -16.93 -12.67 -7.00
C ALA A 16 -15.60 -13.35 -6.73
N ILE A 17 -14.72 -13.45 -7.73
CA ILE A 17 -13.39 -14.05 -7.59
C ILE A 17 -12.52 -13.22 -6.65
N LEU A 18 -12.49 -11.89 -6.83
CA LEU A 18 -11.67 -11.00 -6.02
C LEU A 18 -12.12 -10.98 -4.56
N ARG A 19 -13.44 -10.98 -4.30
CA ARG A 19 -13.99 -11.03 -2.94
C ARG A 19 -13.64 -12.35 -2.25
N ALA A 20 -13.88 -13.49 -2.92
CA ALA A 20 -13.53 -14.80 -2.38
C ALA A 20 -12.02 -14.92 -2.08
N ALA A 21 -11.17 -14.37 -2.93
CA ALA A 21 -9.73 -14.37 -2.73
C ALA A 21 -9.32 -13.44 -1.57
N LEU A 22 -9.89 -12.24 -1.49
CA LEU A 22 -9.64 -11.30 -0.39
C LEU A 22 -10.03 -11.91 0.96
N ASP A 23 -11.22 -12.52 1.06
CA ASP A 23 -11.71 -13.18 2.28
C ASP A 23 -10.79 -14.32 2.70
N GLU A 24 -10.37 -15.15 1.75
CA GLU A 24 -9.48 -16.28 1.98
C GLU A 24 -8.11 -15.82 2.49
N PHE A 25 -7.50 -14.86 1.81
CA PHE A 25 -6.18 -14.35 2.18
C PHE A 25 -6.19 -13.54 3.48
N ALA A 26 -7.25 -12.78 3.74
CA ALA A 26 -7.39 -12.02 4.98
C ALA A 26 -7.55 -12.94 6.19
N THR A 27 -8.25 -14.07 6.02
CA THR A 27 -8.54 -15.03 7.10
C THR A 27 -7.36 -15.95 7.40
N HIS A 28 -6.70 -16.47 6.35
CA HIS A 28 -5.68 -17.52 6.48
C HIS A 28 -4.26 -17.06 6.21
N GLY A 29 -4.07 -15.80 5.76
CA GLY A 29 -2.78 -15.33 5.30
C GLY A 29 -2.36 -16.00 3.99
N PHE A 30 -1.22 -15.55 3.44
CA PHE A 30 -0.73 -16.06 2.16
C PHE A 30 -0.39 -17.57 2.20
N HIS A 31 0.30 -18.04 3.24
CA HIS A 31 0.85 -19.40 3.30
C HIS A 31 -0.27 -20.45 3.40
N ASP A 32 -1.23 -20.24 4.28
CA ASP A 32 -2.30 -21.21 4.60
C ASP A 32 -3.55 -21.04 3.72
N ALA A 33 -3.59 -20.00 2.89
CA ALA A 33 -4.65 -19.79 1.93
C ALA A 33 -4.68 -20.87 0.85
N SER A 34 -5.90 -21.28 0.44
CA SER A 34 -6.17 -22.36 -0.52
C SER A 34 -6.91 -21.86 -1.75
N LEU A 35 -6.28 -22.02 -2.93
CA LEU A 35 -6.98 -21.74 -4.20
C LEU A 35 -8.26 -22.58 -4.37
N ASN A 36 -8.32 -23.79 -3.81
CA ASN A 36 -9.53 -24.61 -3.90
C ASN A 36 -10.70 -23.99 -3.12
N ARG A 37 -10.45 -23.38 -1.93
CA ARG A 37 -11.50 -22.65 -1.20
C ARG A 37 -11.94 -21.40 -1.95
N VAL A 38 -11.03 -20.67 -2.57
CA VAL A 38 -11.36 -19.55 -3.45
C VAL A 38 -12.23 -19.97 -4.63
N ILE A 39 -11.88 -21.06 -5.29
CA ILE A 39 -12.61 -21.63 -6.43
C ILE A 39 -14.05 -21.99 -6.04
N GLU A 40 -14.23 -22.65 -4.90
CA GLU A 40 -15.52 -23.03 -4.35
C GLU A 40 -16.36 -21.80 -3.99
N ALA A 41 -15.78 -20.86 -3.24
CA ALA A 41 -16.47 -19.64 -2.80
C ALA A 41 -16.84 -18.72 -3.97
N ALA A 42 -16.03 -18.64 -5.02
CA ALA A 42 -16.29 -17.87 -6.22
C ALA A 42 -17.22 -18.57 -7.21
N GLY A 43 -17.57 -19.84 -7.00
CA GLY A 43 -18.45 -20.61 -7.89
C GLY A 43 -17.88 -20.87 -9.28
N ILE A 44 -16.55 -20.95 -9.41
CA ILE A 44 -15.87 -21.18 -10.70
C ILE A 44 -15.25 -22.56 -10.78
N SER A 45 -14.89 -23.00 -12.00
CA SER A 45 -14.16 -24.25 -12.19
C SER A 45 -12.67 -24.09 -11.87
N LYS A 46 -12.00 -25.19 -11.50
CA LYS A 46 -10.54 -25.21 -11.33
C LYS A 46 -9.82 -24.79 -12.64
N GLY A 47 -10.32 -25.24 -13.79
CA GLY A 47 -9.78 -24.84 -15.07
C GLY A 47 -9.88 -23.33 -15.32
N SER A 48 -11.00 -22.72 -14.91
CA SER A 48 -11.19 -21.26 -15.00
C SER A 48 -10.16 -20.49 -14.13
N MET A 49 -9.91 -20.94 -12.91
CA MET A 49 -8.92 -20.30 -12.04
C MET A 49 -7.53 -20.26 -12.70
N TYR A 50 -7.04 -21.40 -13.17
CA TYR A 50 -5.72 -21.48 -13.83
C TYR A 50 -5.70 -20.91 -15.26
N TYR A 51 -6.87 -20.63 -15.81
CA TYR A 51 -6.98 -19.86 -17.06
C TYR A 51 -6.75 -18.37 -16.84
N TYR A 52 -7.10 -17.84 -15.64
CA TYR A 52 -6.96 -16.42 -15.30
C TYR A 52 -5.67 -16.11 -14.54
N PHE A 53 -5.24 -16.99 -13.65
CA PHE A 53 -4.08 -16.78 -12.77
C PHE A 53 -3.09 -17.94 -12.89
N GLU A 54 -1.80 -17.62 -12.82
CA GLU A 54 -0.74 -18.65 -12.89
C GLU A 54 -0.66 -19.48 -11.62
N GLY A 55 -1.07 -18.92 -10.48
CA GLY A 55 -1.04 -19.56 -9.18
C GLY A 55 -1.51 -18.64 -8.05
N LYS A 56 -1.24 -19.09 -6.83
CA LYS A 56 -1.63 -18.40 -5.60
C LYS A 56 -0.95 -17.03 -5.49
N GLU A 57 0.33 -16.95 -5.82
CA GLU A 57 1.14 -15.74 -5.80
C GLU A 57 0.56 -14.67 -6.75
N ASP A 58 0.22 -15.07 -7.97
CA ASP A 58 -0.32 -14.16 -9.00
C ASP A 58 -1.69 -13.62 -8.57
N LEU A 59 -2.56 -14.48 -8.05
CA LEU A 59 -3.87 -14.05 -7.50
C LEU A 59 -3.70 -13.12 -6.30
N TYR A 60 -2.81 -13.46 -5.36
CA TYR A 60 -2.55 -12.65 -4.16
C TYR A 60 -2.06 -11.26 -4.51
N THR A 61 -1.04 -11.18 -5.37
CA THR A 61 -0.48 -9.91 -5.85
C THR A 61 -1.53 -9.05 -6.54
N TYR A 62 -2.38 -9.69 -7.36
CA TYR A 62 -3.44 -8.98 -8.07
C TYR A 62 -4.48 -8.40 -7.10
N VAL A 63 -4.96 -9.21 -6.15
CA VAL A 63 -5.93 -8.78 -5.13
C VAL A 63 -5.35 -7.65 -4.30
N ALA A 64 -4.12 -7.79 -3.81
CA ALA A 64 -3.46 -6.75 -3.03
C ALA A 64 -3.35 -5.43 -3.80
N ARG A 65 -2.96 -5.48 -5.09
CA ARG A 65 -2.88 -4.30 -5.94
C ARG A 65 -4.25 -3.62 -6.11
N ILE A 66 -5.29 -4.38 -6.42
CA ILE A 66 -6.64 -3.82 -6.60
C ILE A 66 -7.17 -3.18 -5.31
N GLU A 67 -6.95 -3.82 -4.16
CA GLU A 67 -7.42 -3.27 -2.88
C GLU A 67 -6.63 -2.01 -2.47
N VAL A 68 -5.32 -1.97 -2.73
CA VAL A 68 -4.51 -0.75 -2.53
C VAL A 68 -4.95 0.36 -3.50
N GLU A 69 -5.20 0.05 -4.78
CA GLU A 69 -5.71 1.03 -5.74
C GLU A 69 -7.07 1.61 -5.29
N ARG A 70 -7.97 0.79 -4.74
CA ARG A 70 -9.25 1.24 -4.18
C ARG A 70 -9.06 2.16 -2.97
N LEU A 71 -8.18 1.77 -2.04
CA LEU A 71 -7.83 2.60 -0.88
C LEU A 71 -7.29 3.96 -1.32
N LEU A 72 -6.36 4.00 -2.26
CA LEU A 72 -5.78 5.24 -2.77
C LEU A 72 -6.82 6.10 -3.52
N ALA A 73 -7.75 5.49 -4.24
CA ALA A 73 -8.85 6.20 -4.89
C ALA A 73 -9.82 6.83 -3.88
N GLU A 74 -10.10 6.14 -2.76
CA GLU A 74 -10.94 6.63 -1.67
C GLU A 74 -10.28 7.81 -0.93
N VAL A 75 -9.00 7.68 -0.59
CA VAL A 75 -8.22 8.72 0.11
C VAL A 75 -8.00 9.95 -0.78
N GLY A 76 -7.97 9.73 -2.09
CA GLY A 76 -7.66 10.74 -3.09
C GLY A 76 -6.15 11.00 -3.24
N PRO A 77 -5.76 11.83 -4.22
CA PRO A 77 -4.35 12.09 -4.49
C PRO A 77 -3.71 12.93 -3.37
N PHE A 78 -2.43 12.67 -3.11
CA PHE A 78 -1.60 13.60 -2.35
C PHE A 78 -1.33 14.84 -3.22
N SER A 79 -1.86 15.98 -2.80
CA SER A 79 -1.61 17.26 -3.46
C SER A 79 -0.38 17.89 -2.84
N VAL A 80 0.75 17.83 -3.55
CA VAL A 80 1.98 18.52 -3.14
C VAL A 80 1.71 20.01 -3.12
N PRO A 81 1.91 20.73 -1.98
CA PRO A 81 1.73 22.16 -1.93
C PRO A 81 2.61 22.87 -2.97
N SER A 82 1.98 23.61 -3.89
CA SER A 82 2.70 24.39 -4.90
C SER A 82 3.22 25.71 -4.33
N GLN A 83 2.62 26.17 -3.24
CA GLN A 83 2.93 27.40 -2.50
C GLN A 83 2.79 27.11 -1.00
N GLY A 84 3.45 27.90 -0.18
CA GLY A 84 3.44 27.74 1.26
C GLY A 84 4.85 27.68 1.84
N ASP A 85 4.91 27.44 3.13
CA ASP A 85 6.15 27.28 3.89
C ASP A 85 6.39 25.80 4.27
N ALA A 86 7.47 25.59 5.01
CA ALA A 86 7.83 24.27 5.49
C ALA A 86 6.76 23.63 6.40
N ASP A 87 6.06 24.44 7.20
CA ASP A 87 5.04 23.94 8.12
C ASP A 87 3.79 23.46 7.35
N ALA A 88 3.38 24.21 6.32
CA ALA A 88 2.28 23.82 5.44
C ALA A 88 2.58 22.52 4.68
N PHE A 89 3.83 22.30 4.25
CA PHE A 89 4.25 21.06 3.60
C PHE A 89 4.08 19.85 4.55
N TRP A 90 4.59 19.96 5.77
CA TRP A 90 4.54 18.86 6.74
C TRP A 90 3.11 18.59 7.26
N SER A 91 2.32 19.64 7.46
CA SER A 91 0.90 19.54 7.81
C SER A 91 0.12 18.79 6.73
N THR A 92 0.31 19.15 5.46
CA THR A 92 -0.35 18.46 4.32
C THR A 92 0.03 16.98 4.25
N LEU A 93 1.30 16.66 4.52
CA LEU A 93 1.77 15.27 4.55
C LEU A 93 1.13 14.49 5.72
N ALA A 94 1.06 15.10 6.91
CA ALA A 94 0.45 14.51 8.09
C ALA A 94 -1.05 14.24 7.87
N ASP A 95 -1.79 15.20 7.29
CA ASP A 95 -3.21 15.07 6.99
C ASP A 95 -3.47 13.95 5.95
N TYR A 96 -2.63 13.87 4.91
CA TYR A 96 -2.74 12.80 3.92
C TYR A 96 -2.50 11.43 4.55
N TYR A 97 -1.44 11.30 5.35
CA TYR A 97 -1.08 10.05 6.00
C TYR A 97 -2.13 9.62 7.03
N LEU A 98 -2.72 10.58 7.75
CA LEU A 98 -3.83 10.32 8.66
C LEU A 98 -5.06 9.76 7.92
N ARG A 99 -5.46 10.36 6.79
CA ARG A 99 -6.56 9.86 5.97
C ARG A 99 -6.27 8.44 5.47
N LEU A 100 -5.04 8.18 5.01
CA LEU A 100 -4.62 6.86 4.53
C LEU A 100 -4.74 5.80 5.63
N MET A 101 -4.21 6.08 6.82
CA MET A 101 -4.27 5.15 7.94
C MET A 101 -5.68 4.96 8.50
N THR A 102 -6.49 6.01 8.51
CA THR A 102 -7.91 5.93 8.90
C THR A 102 -8.69 5.04 7.93
N ALA A 103 -8.53 5.21 6.64
CA ALA A 103 -9.18 4.38 5.64
C ALA A 103 -8.69 2.91 5.70
N LEU A 104 -7.39 2.70 5.93
CA LEU A 104 -6.82 1.36 6.11
C LEU A 104 -7.38 0.65 7.35
N THR A 105 -7.50 1.35 8.48
CA THR A 105 -8.07 0.78 9.71
C THR A 105 -9.57 0.51 9.60
N ALA A 106 -10.27 1.24 8.74
CA ALA A 106 -11.68 0.96 8.41
C ALA A 106 -11.87 -0.30 7.54
N SER A 107 -10.78 -0.86 6.99
CA SER A 107 -10.80 -2.09 6.16
C SER A 107 -9.95 -3.21 6.80
N PRO A 108 -10.52 -4.00 7.76
CA PRO A 108 -9.78 -5.05 8.45
C PRO A 108 -9.20 -6.11 7.52
N GLN A 109 -9.89 -6.42 6.41
CA GLN A 109 -9.45 -7.38 5.40
C GLN A 109 -8.22 -6.88 4.65
N LEU A 110 -8.21 -5.61 4.23
CA LEU A 110 -7.03 -5.01 3.59
C LEU A 110 -5.85 -4.91 4.56
N ALA A 111 -6.09 -4.51 5.82
CA ALA A 111 -5.06 -4.50 6.85
C ALA A 111 -4.46 -5.89 7.09
N ALA A 112 -5.29 -6.95 7.10
CA ALA A 112 -4.82 -8.34 7.20
C ALA A 112 -4.01 -8.76 5.97
N LEU A 113 -4.44 -8.37 4.78
CA LEU A 113 -3.73 -8.63 3.52
C LEU A 113 -2.34 -7.98 3.51
N ILE A 114 -2.24 -6.71 3.93
CA ILE A 114 -0.96 -5.98 4.01
C ILE A 114 -0.03 -6.60 5.05
N ARG A 115 -0.54 -7.01 6.22
CA ARG A 115 0.25 -7.75 7.21
C ARG A 115 0.77 -9.08 6.64
N GLY A 116 -0.08 -9.81 5.93
CA GLY A 116 0.29 -11.04 5.25
C GLY A 116 1.36 -10.84 4.19
N TRP A 117 1.31 -9.71 3.47
CA TRP A 117 2.34 -9.34 2.49
C TRP A 117 3.72 -9.19 3.13
N ALA A 118 3.83 -8.44 4.21
CA ALA A 118 5.09 -8.26 4.92
C ALA A 118 5.69 -9.59 5.41
N ALA A 119 4.84 -10.54 5.82
CA ALA A 119 5.27 -11.88 6.25
C ALA A 119 5.64 -12.80 5.07
N ALA A 120 4.98 -12.64 3.92
CA ALA A 120 5.13 -13.49 2.73
C ALA A 120 6.23 -13.04 1.76
N SER A 121 6.84 -11.88 1.98
CA SER A 121 7.78 -11.19 1.07
C SER A 121 9.06 -11.97 0.71
N LYS A 122 9.18 -13.23 1.14
CA LYS A 122 10.31 -14.10 0.84
C LYS A 122 10.18 -14.89 -0.47
N THR A 123 9.01 -14.87 -1.13
CA THR A 123 8.85 -15.53 -2.42
C THR A 123 9.30 -14.62 -3.56
N PRO A 124 10.03 -15.14 -4.59
CA PRO A 124 10.53 -14.32 -5.69
C PRO A 124 9.43 -13.49 -6.39
N ALA A 125 8.26 -14.08 -6.60
CA ALA A 125 7.14 -13.39 -7.26
C ALA A 125 6.60 -12.21 -6.45
N LEU A 126 6.53 -12.32 -5.12
CA LEU A 126 6.10 -11.21 -4.25
C LEU A 126 7.18 -10.14 -4.13
N GLN A 127 8.46 -10.51 -4.15
CA GLN A 127 9.57 -9.56 -4.20
C GLN A 127 9.55 -8.75 -5.51
N GLU A 128 9.32 -9.40 -6.65
CA GLU A 128 9.19 -8.72 -7.94
C GLU A 128 8.00 -7.75 -7.95
N ALA A 129 6.85 -8.16 -7.41
CA ALA A 129 5.68 -7.30 -7.29
C ALA A 129 5.93 -6.09 -6.38
N GLN A 130 6.65 -6.27 -5.28
CA GLN A 130 7.05 -5.19 -4.40
C GLN A 130 7.98 -4.21 -5.12
N GLN A 131 8.98 -4.70 -5.84
CA GLN A 131 9.88 -3.85 -6.63
C GLN A 131 9.13 -3.05 -7.71
N GLN A 132 8.15 -3.65 -8.38
CA GLN A 132 7.32 -2.95 -9.35
C GLN A 132 6.50 -1.83 -8.71
N LEU A 133 5.94 -2.07 -7.53
CA LEU A 133 5.20 -1.05 -6.77
C LEU A 133 6.12 0.11 -6.36
N GLU A 134 7.29 -0.20 -5.83
CA GLU A 134 8.31 0.79 -5.45
C GLU A 134 8.77 1.63 -6.65
N GLN A 135 9.02 0.99 -7.80
CA GLN A 135 9.36 1.69 -9.04
C GLN A 135 8.24 2.62 -9.53
N GLY A 136 7.00 2.20 -9.40
CA GLY A 136 5.83 3.03 -9.73
C GLY A 136 5.68 4.28 -8.86
N MET A 137 6.12 4.19 -7.60
CA MET A 137 6.07 5.31 -6.64
C MET A 137 7.24 6.30 -6.80
N TRP A 138 8.33 5.89 -7.44
CA TRP A 138 9.56 6.69 -7.52
C TRP A 138 9.36 8.10 -8.10
N PRO A 139 8.65 8.33 -9.21
CA PRO A 139 8.43 9.67 -9.76
C PRO A 139 7.70 10.59 -8.76
N TRP A 140 6.73 10.06 -8.04
CA TRP A 140 5.99 10.79 -7.02
C TRP A 140 6.89 11.17 -5.83
N LEU A 141 7.73 10.26 -5.35
CA LEU A 141 8.70 10.52 -4.28
C LEU A 141 9.67 11.64 -4.67
N VAL A 142 10.22 11.60 -5.89
CA VAL A 142 11.12 12.65 -6.40
C VAL A 142 10.43 14.00 -6.47
N GLN A 143 9.19 14.06 -6.95
CA GLN A 143 8.42 15.31 -7.04
C GLN A 143 8.09 15.86 -5.65
N THR A 144 7.73 15.01 -4.70
CA THR A 144 7.42 15.40 -3.33
C THR A 144 8.67 15.92 -2.62
N LEU A 145 9.81 15.24 -2.77
CA LEU A 145 11.09 15.71 -2.24
C LEU A 145 11.47 17.08 -2.78
N ALA A 146 11.41 17.24 -4.12
CA ALA A 146 11.74 18.52 -4.77
C ALA A 146 10.81 19.68 -4.33
N ALA A 147 9.55 19.38 -4.06
CA ALA A 147 8.62 20.36 -3.52
C ALA A 147 8.99 20.77 -2.09
N GLY A 148 9.30 19.80 -1.23
CA GLY A 148 9.76 20.05 0.14
C GLY A 148 11.05 20.88 0.18
N GLN A 149 11.99 20.60 -0.73
CA GLN A 149 13.22 21.41 -0.85
C GLN A 149 12.94 22.86 -1.29
N ARG A 150 12.03 23.07 -2.23
CA ARG A 150 11.67 24.43 -2.70
C ARG A 150 11.08 25.31 -1.62
N VAL A 151 10.31 24.74 -0.70
CA VAL A 151 9.70 25.48 0.42
C VAL A 151 10.54 25.47 1.70
N GLY A 152 11.77 24.93 1.64
CA GLY A 152 12.66 24.87 2.80
C GLY A 152 12.25 23.84 3.86
N ALA A 153 11.36 22.91 3.53
CA ALA A 153 10.92 21.85 4.42
C ALA A 153 11.92 20.69 4.51
N VAL A 154 12.70 20.48 3.44
CA VAL A 154 13.65 19.38 3.29
C VAL A 154 15.02 19.92 2.87
N ARG A 155 16.07 19.40 3.48
CA ARG A 155 17.47 19.72 3.17
C ARG A 155 17.85 19.39 1.73
N SER A 156 18.80 20.14 1.17
CA SER A 156 19.27 19.98 -0.21
C SER A 156 20.78 19.70 -0.31
N ASP A 157 21.46 19.53 0.82
CA ASP A 157 22.92 19.30 0.90
C ASP A 157 23.32 17.82 0.75
N LEU A 158 22.33 16.91 0.74
CA LEU A 158 22.53 15.47 0.54
C LEU A 158 21.93 14.99 -0.78
N PRO A 159 22.45 13.89 -1.35
CA PRO A 159 21.88 13.29 -2.55
C PRO A 159 20.41 12.94 -2.42
N ALA A 160 19.57 13.30 -3.40
CA ALA A 160 18.14 13.03 -3.40
C ALA A 160 17.81 11.55 -3.17
N ALA A 161 18.58 10.63 -3.79
CA ALA A 161 18.37 9.19 -3.61
C ALA A 161 18.56 8.75 -2.15
N LEU A 162 19.52 9.34 -1.42
CA LEU A 162 19.73 9.06 0.01
C LEU A 162 18.55 9.57 0.85
N LEU A 163 18.10 10.79 0.61
CA LEU A 163 16.97 11.38 1.33
C LEU A 163 15.69 10.56 1.12
N ILE A 164 15.43 10.14 -0.13
CA ILE A 164 14.30 9.27 -0.47
C ILE A 164 14.43 7.94 0.26
N ALA A 165 15.59 7.29 0.24
CA ALA A 165 15.79 6.01 0.93
C ALA A 165 15.53 6.12 2.44
N VAL A 166 15.99 7.19 3.08
CA VAL A 166 15.73 7.44 4.51
C VAL A 166 14.24 7.62 4.79
N VAL A 167 13.56 8.48 4.03
CA VAL A 167 12.12 8.74 4.24
C VAL A 167 11.27 7.51 3.96
N VAL A 168 11.57 6.78 2.88
CA VAL A 168 10.87 5.52 2.54
C VAL A 168 11.12 4.46 3.62
N GLY A 169 12.35 4.30 4.10
CA GLY A 169 12.66 3.34 5.17
C GLY A 169 11.94 3.68 6.49
N MET A 170 11.87 4.96 6.85
CA MET A 170 11.08 5.42 8.00
C MET A 170 9.58 5.15 7.80
N GLY A 171 9.04 5.49 6.62
CA GLY A 171 7.65 5.21 6.26
C GLY A 171 7.30 3.73 6.38
N GLN A 172 8.10 2.85 5.80
CA GLN A 172 7.90 1.39 5.87
C GLN A 172 7.93 0.87 7.32
N ALA A 173 8.84 1.38 8.15
CA ALA A 173 8.89 1.01 9.56
C ALA A 173 7.62 1.49 10.31
N MET A 174 7.17 2.71 10.03
CA MET A 174 5.95 3.30 10.59
C MET A 174 4.70 2.51 10.16
N ASP A 175 4.56 2.24 8.86
CA ASP A 175 3.44 1.47 8.30
C ASP A 175 3.37 0.07 8.91
N THR A 176 4.51 -0.61 8.98
CA THR A 176 4.60 -1.95 9.59
C THR A 176 4.18 -1.92 11.05
N TRP A 177 4.62 -0.91 11.81
CA TRP A 177 4.26 -0.78 13.21
C TRP A 177 2.77 -0.50 13.39
N LEU A 178 2.20 0.47 12.66
CA LEU A 178 0.79 0.84 12.71
C LEU A 178 -0.12 -0.33 12.33
N VAL A 179 0.17 -1.01 11.21
CA VAL A 179 -0.62 -2.14 10.72
C VAL A 179 -0.52 -3.36 11.65
N THR A 180 0.64 -3.58 12.29
CA THR A 180 0.85 -4.72 13.22
C THR A 180 0.22 -4.47 14.57
N ARG A 181 0.34 -3.26 15.12
CA ARG A 181 -0.17 -2.90 16.45
C ARG A 181 -1.65 -2.57 16.44
N ALA A 182 -2.18 -2.14 15.28
CA ALA A 182 -3.56 -1.73 15.12
C ALA A 182 -4.03 -0.82 16.27
N PRO A 183 -3.38 0.35 16.46
CA PRO A 183 -3.74 1.26 17.54
C PRO A 183 -5.20 1.71 17.41
N ASP A 184 -5.77 2.21 18.51
CA ASP A 184 -7.11 2.78 18.49
C ASP A 184 -7.17 3.93 17.47
N ILE A 185 -8.29 4.06 16.79
CA ILE A 185 -8.51 5.10 15.79
C ILE A 185 -8.37 6.50 16.41
N ASP A 186 -8.76 6.66 17.67
CA ASP A 186 -8.66 7.91 18.40
C ASP A 186 -7.19 8.31 18.72
N ASP A 187 -6.28 7.35 18.75
CA ASP A 187 -4.84 7.59 18.94
C ASP A 187 -4.11 7.95 17.64
N LEU A 188 -4.69 7.63 16.47
CA LEU A 188 -4.03 7.83 15.17
C LEU A 188 -3.55 9.27 14.93
N PRO A 189 -4.34 10.33 15.18
CA PRO A 189 -3.88 11.70 14.95
C PRO A 189 -2.60 12.04 15.72
N ARG A 190 -2.54 11.64 17.00
CA ARG A 190 -1.38 11.86 17.88
C ARG A 190 -0.16 11.07 17.41
N LEU A 191 -0.35 9.80 17.08
CA LEU A 191 0.74 8.93 16.63
C LEU A 191 1.31 9.38 15.29
N ILE A 192 0.44 9.66 14.31
CA ILE A 192 0.86 10.13 12.98
C ILE A 192 1.56 11.47 13.06
N GLY A 193 1.04 12.41 13.85
CA GLY A 193 1.73 13.67 14.10
C GLY A 193 3.15 13.47 14.64
N ALA A 194 3.33 12.61 15.65
CA ALA A 194 4.65 12.29 16.20
C ALA A 194 5.58 11.62 15.18
N LEU A 195 5.05 10.69 14.36
CA LEU A 195 5.82 9.99 13.33
C LEU A 195 6.27 10.94 12.20
N VAL A 196 5.38 11.84 11.76
CA VAL A 196 5.72 12.86 10.75
C VAL A 196 6.75 13.87 11.29
N GLU A 197 6.66 14.24 12.56
CA GLU A 197 7.69 15.08 13.19
C GLU A 197 9.05 14.37 13.30
N MET A 198 9.09 13.05 13.50
CA MET A 198 10.34 12.28 13.42
C MET A 198 10.92 12.32 12.01
N MET A 199 10.10 12.15 10.95
CA MET A 199 10.54 12.31 9.56
C MET A 199 11.09 13.71 9.30
N ARG A 200 10.34 14.74 9.73
CA ARG A 200 10.76 16.14 9.63
C ARG A 200 12.13 16.35 10.27
N GLY A 201 12.31 15.83 11.49
CA GLY A 201 13.59 15.92 12.20
C GLY A 201 14.77 15.27 11.46
N ALA A 202 14.53 14.19 10.73
CA ALA A 202 15.57 13.48 9.98
C ALA A 202 16.03 14.21 8.70
N VAL A 203 15.14 15.00 8.07
CA VAL A 203 15.43 15.62 6.76
C VAL A 203 15.37 17.15 6.76
N ARG A 204 15.20 17.78 7.92
CA ARG A 204 15.19 19.26 8.03
C ARG A 204 16.51 19.85 7.53
N PRO A 205 16.49 21.08 6.99
CA PRO A 205 17.69 21.86 6.62
C PRO A 205 18.70 22.02 7.75
#